data_95a87752f757adb8b1db382d8cd405db
#
_entry.id   95a87752f757adb8b1db382d8cd405db
#
_cell.length_a   1.000
_cell.length_b   1.000
_cell.length_c   1.000
_cell.angle_alpha   90.00
_cell.angle_beta   90.00
_cell.angle_gamma   90.00
#
_symmetry.space_group_name_H-M   'P 1'
#
loop_
_entity.id
_entity.type
_entity.pdbx_description
1 polymer ?
#
loop_
_entity_poly.entity_id
_entity_poly.type
_entity_poly.pdbx_seq_one_letter_code
_entity_poly.pdbx_strand_id
1 'polypeptide(L)'
;MNTTHATPGEQSLHTTKSVDGLSRTLTKGLTAGVAAGLIVLVPVLILQLARGIGVVPEMQLAASSLMGMAAYEGAAGLILGTLLHFFVSIVPALAYGLVASRLPVVNRLAWIAGPVLGLIVFFFMGIVVLPHSAFTTPASVSPMPYVAALLIHMFALGLPISLIIRRR
;
A
#
# COMPACT_ATOMS: atom_id res chain seq x y z
N MET A 1 -10.37 -36.18 33.74
CA MET A 1 -10.02 -34.88 33.12
C MET A 1 -8.53 -34.68 33.32
N ASN A 2 -7.72 -34.88 32.28
CA ASN A 2 -6.27 -34.74 32.33
C ASN A 2 -5.89 -33.36 31.79
N THR A 3 -5.72 -32.38 32.68
CA THR A 3 -5.19 -31.05 32.32
C THR A 3 -3.67 -31.16 32.30
N THR A 4 -3.10 -31.43 31.13
CA THR A 4 -1.67 -31.33 30.88
C THR A 4 -1.26 -29.85 30.93
N HIS A 5 -0.73 -29.40 32.05
CA HIS A 5 -0.08 -28.09 32.17
C HIS A 5 1.24 -28.15 31.41
N ALA A 6 1.33 -27.31 30.33
CA ALA A 6 2.58 -27.15 29.62
C ALA A 6 3.69 -26.63 30.53
N THR A 7 4.89 -27.18 30.43
CA THR A 7 6.04 -26.76 31.22
C THR A 7 6.46 -25.33 30.89
N PRO A 8 7.05 -24.57 31.86
CA PRO A 8 7.51 -23.19 31.60
C PRO A 8 8.45 -23.07 30.41
N GLY A 9 9.24 -24.09 30.11
CA GLY A 9 10.13 -24.14 28.93
C GLY A 9 9.39 -24.26 27.60
N GLU A 10 8.29 -25.00 27.53
CA GLU A 10 7.47 -25.13 26.31
C GLU A 10 6.72 -23.84 26.02
N GLN A 11 6.23 -23.14 27.03
CA GLN A 11 5.57 -21.85 26.88
C GLN A 11 6.53 -20.77 26.34
N SER A 12 7.78 -20.74 26.83
CA SER A 12 8.78 -19.77 26.33
C SER A 12 9.17 -20.02 24.88
N LEU A 13 9.32 -21.28 24.46
CA LEU A 13 9.64 -21.66 23.08
C LEU A 13 8.50 -21.33 22.11
N HIS A 14 7.24 -21.51 22.51
CA HIS A 14 6.07 -21.16 21.71
C HIS A 14 5.95 -19.64 21.53
N THR A 15 6.21 -18.87 22.58
CA THR A 15 6.17 -17.40 22.53
C THR A 15 7.26 -16.85 21.61
N THR A 16 8.48 -17.35 21.71
CA THR A 16 9.60 -16.91 20.86
C THR A 16 9.33 -17.19 19.37
N LYS A 17 8.86 -18.39 19.02
CA LYS A 17 8.51 -18.75 17.63
C LYS A 17 7.39 -17.89 17.07
N SER A 18 6.41 -17.50 17.87
CA SER A 18 5.31 -16.64 17.41
C SER A 18 5.76 -15.20 17.15
N VAL A 19 6.62 -14.66 18.01
CA VAL A 19 7.21 -13.32 17.85
C VAL A 19 8.09 -13.26 16.59
N ASP A 20 8.94 -14.27 16.37
CA ASP A 20 9.77 -14.36 15.18
C ASP A 20 8.94 -14.44 13.89
N GLY A 21 7.83 -15.18 13.91
CA GLY A 21 6.91 -15.29 12.78
C GLY A 21 6.24 -13.96 12.44
N LEU A 22 5.79 -13.23 13.45
CA LEU A 22 5.17 -11.91 13.28
C LEU A 22 6.19 -10.89 12.76
N SER A 23 7.37 -10.82 13.38
CA SER A 23 8.46 -9.93 12.97
C SER A 23 8.81 -10.11 11.49
N ARG A 24 8.99 -11.36 11.03
CA ARG A 24 9.26 -11.67 9.61
C ARG A 24 8.12 -11.24 8.69
N THR A 25 6.87 -11.39 9.12
CA THR A 25 5.69 -10.99 8.34
C THR A 25 5.64 -9.46 8.20
N LEU A 26 5.86 -8.73 9.29
CA LEU A 26 5.89 -7.27 9.28
C LEU A 26 7.05 -6.72 8.44
N THR A 27 8.25 -7.29 8.56
CA THR A 27 9.42 -6.90 7.75
C THR A 27 9.12 -7.10 6.25
N LYS A 28 8.56 -8.26 5.88
CA LYS A 28 8.18 -8.52 4.47
C LYS A 28 7.08 -7.57 3.99
N GLY A 29 6.09 -7.27 4.82
CA GLY A 29 5.05 -6.30 4.50
C GLY A 29 5.60 -4.89 4.28
N LEU A 30 6.49 -4.45 5.17
CA LEU A 30 7.15 -3.15 5.05
C LEU A 30 8.00 -3.06 3.77
N THR A 31 8.86 -4.04 3.52
CA THR A 31 9.70 -4.06 2.31
C THR A 31 8.86 -4.15 1.03
N ALA A 32 7.81 -4.95 1.03
CA ALA A 32 6.89 -5.05 -0.10
C ALA A 32 6.15 -3.74 -0.36
N GLY A 33 5.69 -3.06 0.69
CA GLY A 33 4.99 -1.77 0.57
C GLY A 33 5.91 -0.66 0.05
N VAL A 34 7.14 -0.56 0.55
CA VAL A 34 8.14 0.40 0.05
C VAL A 34 8.48 0.11 -1.42
N ALA A 35 8.76 -1.16 -1.75
CA ALA A 35 9.08 -1.54 -3.12
C ALA A 35 7.92 -1.26 -4.09
N ALA A 36 6.69 -1.61 -3.71
CA ALA A 36 5.50 -1.33 -4.51
C ALA A 36 5.25 0.18 -4.65
N GLY A 37 5.45 0.96 -3.60
CA GLY A 37 5.38 2.42 -3.66
C GLY A 37 6.35 3.02 -4.68
N LEU A 38 7.59 2.52 -4.73
CA LEU A 38 8.57 2.93 -5.75
C LEU A 38 8.15 2.47 -7.17
N ILE A 39 7.65 1.23 -7.30
CA ILE A 39 7.20 0.69 -8.60
C ILE A 39 6.03 1.49 -9.16
N VAL A 40 5.08 1.91 -8.32
CA VAL A 40 3.94 2.74 -8.71
C VAL A 40 4.39 4.08 -9.31
N LEU A 41 5.44 4.69 -8.76
CA LEU A 41 5.94 5.98 -9.28
C LEU A 41 6.37 5.90 -10.75
N VAL A 42 6.84 4.75 -11.23
CA VAL A 42 7.32 4.62 -12.63
C VAL A 42 6.20 4.88 -13.65
N PRO A 43 5.08 4.12 -13.68
CA PRO A 43 4.01 4.37 -14.63
C PRO A 43 3.30 5.71 -14.38
N VAL A 44 3.19 6.15 -13.12
CA VAL A 44 2.64 7.46 -12.77
C VAL A 44 3.49 8.56 -13.39
N LEU A 45 4.81 8.52 -13.18
CA LEU A 45 5.74 9.51 -13.74
C LEU A 45 5.69 9.54 -15.27
N ILE A 46 5.73 8.38 -15.92
CA ILE A 46 5.66 8.29 -17.39
C ILE A 46 4.36 8.93 -17.90
N LEU A 47 3.23 8.58 -17.29
CA LEU A 47 1.93 9.09 -17.69
C LEU A 47 1.80 10.61 -17.46
N GLN A 48 2.28 11.11 -16.32
CA GLN A 48 2.20 12.52 -15.98
C GLN A 48 3.14 13.37 -16.86
N LEU A 49 4.34 12.89 -17.16
CA LEU A 49 5.26 13.55 -18.08
C LEU A 49 4.68 13.60 -19.52
N ALA A 50 4.06 12.52 -19.99
CA ALA A 50 3.39 12.48 -21.29
C ALA A 50 2.23 13.48 -21.39
N ARG A 51 1.66 13.90 -20.25
CA ARG A 51 0.59 14.89 -20.14
C ARG A 51 1.11 16.32 -19.86
N GLY A 52 2.43 16.52 -19.82
CA GLY A 52 3.05 17.79 -19.46
C GLY A 52 2.96 18.16 -17.97
N ILE A 53 2.62 17.18 -17.11
CA ILE A 53 2.51 17.34 -15.65
C ILE A 53 3.76 16.72 -15.01
N GLY A 54 4.38 17.41 -14.07
CA GLY A 54 5.53 16.87 -13.34
C GLY A 54 5.14 15.95 -12.17
N VAL A 55 6.15 15.38 -11.49
CA VAL A 55 5.96 14.55 -10.28
C VAL A 55 5.47 15.35 -9.09
N VAL A 56 5.90 16.60 -8.96
CA VAL A 56 5.56 17.46 -7.82
C VAL A 56 4.05 17.65 -7.66
N PRO A 57 3.29 18.00 -8.71
CA PRO A 57 1.83 18.10 -8.62
C PRO A 57 1.14 16.80 -8.23
N GLU A 58 1.69 15.63 -8.62
CA GLU A 58 1.14 14.32 -8.24
C GLU A 58 1.29 14.06 -6.73
N MET A 59 2.45 14.40 -6.15
CA MET A 59 2.63 14.28 -4.70
C MET A 59 1.77 15.30 -3.95
N GLN A 60 1.68 16.52 -4.45
CA GLN A 60 0.80 17.55 -3.87
C GLN A 60 -0.68 17.15 -3.95
N LEU A 61 -1.08 16.44 -5.02
CA LEU A 61 -2.41 15.88 -5.15
C LEU A 61 -2.72 14.87 -4.01
N ALA A 62 -1.78 14.00 -3.66
CA ALA A 62 -1.94 13.11 -2.51
C ALA A 62 -2.07 13.91 -1.20
N ALA A 63 -1.25 14.95 -1.00
CA ALA A 63 -1.30 15.81 0.18
C ALA A 63 -2.62 16.60 0.28
N SER A 64 -3.27 16.91 -0.84
CA SER A 64 -4.52 17.66 -0.85
C SER A 64 -5.65 16.94 -0.09
N SER A 65 -5.54 15.63 0.09
CA SER A 65 -6.49 14.87 0.93
C SER A 65 -6.52 15.35 2.39
N LEU A 66 -5.43 15.96 2.88
CA LEU A 66 -5.35 16.51 4.24
C LEU A 66 -5.28 18.04 4.27
N MET A 67 -4.64 18.66 3.28
CA MET A 67 -4.37 20.10 3.26
C MET A 67 -5.28 20.91 2.33
N GLY A 68 -6.12 20.24 1.53
CA GLY A 68 -6.92 20.93 0.50
C GLY A 68 -6.01 21.68 -0.48
N MET A 69 -6.41 22.89 -0.89
CA MET A 69 -5.65 23.72 -1.83
C MET A 69 -4.26 24.12 -1.32
N ALA A 70 -4.05 24.22 -0.01
CA ALA A 70 -2.74 24.55 0.57
C ALA A 70 -1.65 23.51 0.25
N ALA A 71 -2.03 22.29 -0.16
CA ALA A 71 -1.08 21.27 -0.59
C ALA A 71 -0.24 21.69 -1.82
N TYR A 72 -0.76 22.59 -2.63
CA TYR A 72 -0.10 23.06 -3.87
C TYR A 72 0.84 24.25 -3.63
N GLU A 73 0.92 24.73 -2.40
CA GLU A 73 1.74 25.86 -2.02
C GLU A 73 3.04 25.37 -1.34
N GLY A 74 4.18 25.55 -2.00
CA GLY A 74 5.50 25.27 -1.44
C GLY A 74 5.86 23.80 -1.22
N ALA A 75 6.87 23.56 -0.37
CA ALA A 75 7.44 22.23 -0.17
C ALA A 75 6.64 21.33 0.77
N ALA A 76 5.80 21.89 1.63
CA ALA A 76 5.06 21.12 2.64
C ALA A 76 4.14 20.07 2.01
N GLY A 77 3.42 20.43 0.94
CA GLY A 77 2.58 19.51 0.20
C GLY A 77 3.37 18.39 -0.48
N LEU A 78 4.53 18.69 -1.04
CA LEU A 78 5.42 17.67 -1.62
C LEU A 78 5.89 16.67 -0.57
N ILE A 79 6.35 17.14 0.58
CA ILE A 79 6.84 16.28 1.68
C ILE A 79 5.70 15.41 2.20
N LEU A 80 4.57 16.03 2.57
CA LEU A 80 3.41 15.30 3.08
C LEU A 80 2.86 14.31 2.07
N GLY A 81 2.75 14.69 0.80
CA GLY A 81 2.27 13.82 -0.27
C GLY A 81 3.17 12.61 -0.49
N THR A 82 4.50 12.80 -0.41
CA THR A 82 5.45 11.68 -0.47
C THR A 82 5.28 10.74 0.71
N LEU A 83 5.11 11.27 1.93
CA LEU A 83 4.85 10.44 3.12
C LEU A 83 3.54 9.66 2.99
N LEU A 84 2.46 10.32 2.54
CA LEU A 84 1.17 9.68 2.32
C LEU A 84 1.24 8.62 1.23
N HIS A 85 1.96 8.87 0.13
CA HIS A 85 2.15 7.89 -0.93
C HIS A 85 2.76 6.58 -0.40
N PHE A 86 3.82 6.66 0.39
CA PHE A 86 4.39 5.47 1.01
C PHE A 86 3.50 4.88 2.10
N PHE A 87 2.81 5.69 2.88
CA PHE A 87 1.86 5.21 3.88
C PHE A 87 0.75 4.35 3.25
N VAL A 88 0.10 4.84 2.17
CA VAL A 88 -0.98 4.12 1.48
C VAL A 88 -0.48 2.92 0.68
N SER A 89 0.83 2.79 0.46
CA SER A 89 1.45 1.60 -0.14
C SER A 89 1.83 0.57 0.93
N ILE A 90 2.33 1.01 2.09
CA ILE A 90 2.82 0.14 3.17
C ILE A 90 1.66 -0.48 3.96
N VAL A 91 0.62 0.28 4.29
CA VAL A 91 -0.50 -0.22 5.10
C VAL A 91 -1.20 -1.41 4.45
N PRO A 92 -1.60 -1.38 3.17
CA PRO A 92 -2.17 -2.54 2.50
C PRO A 92 -1.20 -3.72 2.39
N ALA A 93 0.11 -3.47 2.24
CA ALA A 93 1.12 -4.52 2.19
C ALA A 93 1.25 -5.24 3.54
N LEU A 94 1.23 -4.51 4.66
CA LEU A 94 1.21 -5.09 6.00
C LEU A 94 -0.06 -5.91 6.22
N ALA A 95 -1.23 -5.37 5.88
CA ALA A 95 -2.51 -6.06 5.98
C ALA A 95 -2.52 -7.36 5.15
N TYR A 96 -2.06 -7.28 3.89
CA TYR A 96 -1.93 -8.45 3.02
C TYR A 96 -0.97 -9.49 3.61
N GLY A 97 0.17 -9.06 4.16
CA GLY A 97 1.14 -9.95 4.81
C GLY A 97 0.54 -10.72 5.98
N LEU A 98 -0.27 -10.06 6.80
CA LEU A 98 -0.99 -10.69 7.92
C LEU A 98 -2.02 -11.71 7.41
N VAL A 99 -2.82 -11.37 6.40
CA VAL A 99 -3.79 -12.29 5.78
C VAL A 99 -3.09 -13.49 5.15
N ALA A 100 -2.03 -13.25 4.35
CA ALA A 100 -1.26 -14.30 3.69
C ALA A 100 -0.53 -15.21 4.67
N SER A 101 -0.22 -14.74 5.89
CA SER A 101 0.36 -15.55 6.95
C SER A 101 -0.63 -16.57 7.54
N ARG A 102 -1.92 -16.28 7.45
CA ARG A 102 -3.02 -17.13 7.98
C ARG A 102 -3.69 -17.98 6.90
N LEU A 103 -3.69 -17.51 5.65
CA LEU A 103 -4.39 -18.14 4.53
C LEU A 103 -3.42 -18.61 3.44
N PRO A 104 -2.99 -19.89 3.45
CA PRO A 104 -2.04 -20.42 2.45
C PRO A 104 -2.53 -20.30 1.00
N VAL A 105 -3.84 -20.31 0.76
CA VAL A 105 -4.43 -20.14 -0.56
C VAL A 105 -4.07 -18.78 -1.19
N VAL A 106 -3.99 -17.71 -0.38
CA VAL A 106 -3.60 -16.37 -0.83
C VAL A 106 -2.17 -16.38 -1.38
N ASN A 107 -1.26 -17.13 -0.74
CA ASN A 107 0.11 -17.31 -1.21
C ASN A 107 0.19 -18.10 -2.52
N ARG A 108 -0.65 -19.14 -2.68
CA ARG A 108 -0.69 -19.96 -3.91
C ARG A 108 -1.19 -19.15 -5.10
N LEU A 109 -2.22 -18.32 -4.86
CA LEU A 109 -2.87 -17.49 -5.88
C LEU A 109 -2.36 -16.05 -5.91
N ALA A 110 -1.08 -15.81 -5.55
CA ALA A 110 -0.51 -14.47 -5.46
C ALA A 110 -0.70 -13.63 -6.75
N TRP A 111 -0.66 -14.26 -7.92
CA TRP A 111 -0.90 -13.60 -9.22
C TRP A 111 -2.32 -13.05 -9.39
N ILE A 112 -3.29 -13.61 -8.67
CA ILE A 112 -4.69 -13.15 -8.66
C ILE A 112 -4.92 -12.26 -7.42
N ALA A 113 -4.44 -12.70 -6.27
CA ALA A 113 -4.62 -12.00 -5.00
C ALA A 113 -3.99 -10.60 -5.00
N GLY A 114 -2.87 -10.42 -5.72
CA GLY A 114 -2.24 -9.11 -5.87
C GLY A 114 -3.11 -8.09 -6.62
N PRO A 115 -3.51 -8.35 -7.88
CA PRO A 115 -4.45 -7.50 -8.60
C PRO A 115 -5.75 -7.23 -7.83
N VAL A 116 -6.30 -8.23 -7.14
CA VAL A 116 -7.49 -8.05 -6.28
C VAL A 116 -7.20 -7.11 -5.12
N LEU A 117 -6.03 -7.20 -4.48
CA LEU A 117 -5.61 -6.25 -3.45
C LEU A 117 -5.57 -4.82 -4.01
N GLY A 118 -4.94 -4.63 -5.18
CA GLY A 118 -4.89 -3.33 -5.85
C GLY A 118 -6.27 -2.77 -6.16
N LEU A 119 -7.18 -3.63 -6.62
CA LEU A 119 -8.59 -3.28 -6.85
C LEU A 119 -9.28 -2.82 -5.57
N ILE A 120 -9.10 -3.56 -4.47
CA ILE A 120 -9.66 -3.19 -3.16
C ILE A 120 -9.12 -1.84 -2.70
N VAL A 121 -7.81 -1.62 -2.79
CA VAL A 121 -7.19 -0.34 -2.40
C VAL A 121 -7.74 0.80 -3.25
N PHE A 122 -7.84 0.63 -4.56
CA PHE A 122 -8.37 1.64 -5.48
C PHE A 122 -9.79 2.07 -5.11
N PHE A 123 -10.69 1.10 -4.92
CA PHE A 123 -12.07 1.42 -4.55
C PHE A 123 -12.19 1.97 -3.13
N PHE A 124 -11.40 1.47 -2.18
CA PHE A 124 -11.36 2.00 -0.82
C PHE A 124 -10.94 3.47 -0.82
N MET A 125 -9.91 3.83 -1.58
CA MET A 125 -9.49 5.22 -1.74
C MET A 125 -10.58 6.07 -2.36
N GLY A 126 -11.19 5.62 -3.48
CA GLY A 126 -12.18 6.39 -4.21
C GLY A 126 -13.53 6.54 -3.50
N ILE A 127 -13.98 5.53 -2.76
CA ILE A 127 -15.32 5.50 -2.15
C ILE A 127 -15.27 5.93 -0.68
N VAL A 128 -14.19 5.61 0.03
CA VAL A 128 -14.10 5.87 1.47
C VAL A 128 -13.20 7.08 1.77
N VAL A 129 -11.94 7.06 1.30
CA VAL A 129 -10.96 8.07 1.71
C VAL A 129 -11.23 9.42 1.05
N LEU A 130 -11.31 9.47 -0.28
CA LEU A 130 -11.43 10.75 -1.00
C LEU A 130 -12.70 11.53 -0.65
N PRO A 131 -13.91 10.94 -0.58
CA PRO A 131 -15.10 11.68 -0.25
C PRO A 131 -15.16 12.23 1.19
N HIS A 132 -14.35 11.63 2.11
CA HIS A 132 -14.28 12.04 3.51
C HIS A 132 -12.99 12.83 3.83
N SER A 133 -12.30 13.33 2.82
CA SER A 133 -11.06 14.09 2.94
C SER A 133 -11.22 15.51 2.38
N ALA A 134 -10.20 16.33 2.58
CA ALA A 134 -10.12 17.67 1.97
C ALA A 134 -9.66 17.62 0.50
N PHE A 135 -9.69 16.45 -0.15
CA PHE A 135 -9.18 16.25 -1.50
C PHE A 135 -9.74 17.27 -2.49
N THR A 136 -8.84 17.92 -3.19
CA THR A 136 -9.18 18.92 -4.20
C THR A 136 -8.10 18.97 -5.28
N THR A 137 -8.50 19.39 -6.48
CA THR A 137 -7.59 19.55 -7.62
C THR A 137 -7.70 20.96 -8.16
N PRO A 138 -6.57 21.69 -8.35
CA PRO A 138 -6.58 22.93 -9.12
C PRO A 138 -7.00 22.68 -10.57
N ALA A 139 -7.57 23.68 -11.22
CA ALA A 139 -7.97 23.57 -12.62
C ALA A 139 -6.79 23.24 -13.58
N SER A 140 -5.56 23.57 -13.17
CA SER A 140 -4.33 23.28 -13.91
C SER A 140 -3.86 21.82 -13.76
N VAL A 141 -4.39 21.06 -12.80
CA VAL A 141 -4.02 19.68 -12.55
C VAL A 141 -5.17 18.77 -12.97
N SER A 142 -5.04 18.15 -14.14
CA SER A 142 -6.01 17.16 -14.60
C SER A 142 -5.77 15.82 -13.91
N PRO A 143 -6.78 15.25 -13.24
CA PRO A 143 -6.64 13.94 -12.60
C PRO A 143 -6.25 12.85 -13.60
N MET A 144 -5.56 11.82 -13.11
CA MET A 144 -5.21 10.67 -13.93
C MET A 144 -6.47 9.97 -14.46
N PRO A 145 -6.48 9.48 -15.73
CA PRO A 145 -7.60 8.69 -16.23
C PRO A 145 -7.92 7.52 -15.33
N TYR A 146 -9.20 7.35 -15.03
CA TYR A 146 -9.69 6.35 -14.06
C TYR A 146 -9.18 4.93 -14.35
N VAL A 147 -9.22 4.51 -15.65
CA VAL A 147 -8.75 3.18 -16.06
C VAL A 147 -7.23 3.04 -15.85
N ALA A 148 -6.45 4.08 -16.13
CA ALA A 148 -5.00 4.04 -15.90
C ALA A 148 -4.69 3.92 -14.41
N ALA A 149 -5.35 4.71 -13.57
CA ALA A 149 -5.22 4.65 -12.12
C ALA A 149 -5.59 3.25 -11.58
N LEU A 150 -6.69 2.66 -12.06
CA LEU A 150 -7.11 1.31 -11.70
C LEU A 150 -6.03 0.27 -12.05
N LEU A 151 -5.52 0.29 -13.29
CA LEU A 151 -4.50 -0.66 -13.74
C LEU A 151 -3.19 -0.49 -12.97
N ILE A 152 -2.78 0.72 -12.66
CA ILE A 152 -1.60 1.00 -11.84
C ILE A 152 -1.78 0.40 -10.43
N HIS A 153 -2.93 0.56 -9.80
CA HIS A 153 -3.18 -0.06 -8.49
C HIS A 153 -3.17 -1.58 -8.56
N MET A 154 -3.75 -2.19 -9.58
CA MET A 154 -3.77 -3.64 -9.72
C MET A 154 -2.37 -4.22 -9.98
N PHE A 155 -1.63 -3.64 -10.92
CA PHE A 155 -0.40 -4.25 -11.45
C PHE A 155 0.89 -3.63 -10.94
N ALA A 156 0.91 -2.35 -10.61
CA ALA A 156 2.11 -1.70 -10.06
C ALA A 156 2.10 -1.64 -8.51
N LEU A 157 0.93 -1.70 -7.86
CA LEU A 157 0.83 -1.77 -6.39
C LEU A 157 0.55 -3.21 -5.92
N GLY A 158 -0.61 -3.74 -6.22
CA GLY A 158 -1.09 -4.99 -5.63
C GLY A 158 -0.27 -6.21 -6.03
N LEU A 159 0.06 -6.35 -7.32
CA LEU A 159 0.81 -7.50 -7.82
C LEU A 159 2.23 -7.58 -7.22
N PRO A 160 3.06 -6.52 -7.19
CA PRO A 160 4.37 -6.56 -6.53
C PRO A 160 4.27 -6.90 -5.04
N ILE A 161 3.31 -6.33 -4.30
CA ILE A 161 3.10 -6.65 -2.89
C ILE A 161 2.91 -8.15 -2.71
N SER A 162 2.01 -8.75 -3.46
CA SER A 162 1.69 -10.18 -3.33
C SER A 162 2.85 -11.10 -3.69
N LEU A 163 3.60 -10.76 -4.73
CA LEU A 163 4.75 -11.55 -5.20
C LEU A 163 5.95 -11.48 -4.23
N ILE A 164 6.21 -10.31 -3.63
CA ILE A 164 7.29 -10.12 -2.65
C ILE A 164 6.95 -10.85 -1.34
N ILE A 165 5.70 -10.80 -0.90
CA ILE A 165 5.25 -11.44 0.35
C ILE A 165 5.12 -12.95 0.19
N ARG A 166 4.85 -13.44 -1.02
CA ARG A 166 4.69 -14.86 -1.32
C ARG A 166 5.80 -15.70 -0.70
N ARG A 167 5.41 -16.71 0.08
CA ARG A 167 6.35 -17.71 0.59
C ARG A 167 6.66 -18.72 -0.52
N ARG A 168 7.92 -18.88 -0.84
CA ARG A 168 8.42 -19.99 -1.65
C ARG A 168 8.59 -21.22 -0.77
#